data_1bdcf9126c60e1cf7350b0d9e6f07645
#
_entry.id   1bdcf9126c60e1cf7350b0d9e6f07645
#
_cell.length_a   1.000
_cell.length_b   1.000
_cell.length_c   1.000
_cell.angle_alpha   90.00
_cell.angle_beta   90.00
_cell.angle_gamma   90.00
#
_symmetry.space_group_name_H-M   'P 1'
#
loop_
_entity.id
_entity.type
_entity.pdbx_description
1 polymer ?
#
loop_
_entity_poly.entity_id
_entity_poly.type
_entity_poly.pdbx_seq_one_letter_code
_entity_poly.pdbx_strand_id
1 'polypeptide(L)'
;MNESRLIMMMLMSCTVSKASSRMAHQSELSSKEIFALEDRYGCRNYAPLTVALSRGEGVFVWDVEGKKYFDFLSAYSAVNQGHCHPRIIKALKEQADKLTLVSRAFYSDQLGKYEKFMTELLGYDRLLPMNTGVEGGESACKIARKWGYDVKKIPKNQAKIIFAEGNFWGRTLSAVSSSSDPTCFDGFGPYMPCFELVPYNNIPALEKALQDPTVAAFMVEPIQGEAGVLIPDDGYLRKVRELCTKYNVLWIADEVQTGLGRTGKLLAVEHEGVKPDILILGKALSGGVLPVSAVLANNNVMDVITPGTHGSTYGGNPLACAVATEAIKVLLEEKLSENAARLGKIFREELEKIPKSKVEKIRGRGLMFAIDVHKSIPAYEVCLKLKEEGLLAKPTHGQTIRLAPPLVITEEQLRMGAKIIQKVFQSY
;
A
#
# COMPACT_ATOMS: atom_id res chain seq x y z
N MET A 1 35.96 2.99 53.34
CA MET A 1 35.02 2.27 52.46
C MET A 1 35.56 0.86 52.35
N ASN A 2 34.75 -0.15 52.71
CA ASN A 2 35.20 -1.52 52.94
C ASN A 2 35.37 -2.23 51.60
N GLU A 3 36.53 -2.91 51.40
CA GLU A 3 36.87 -3.65 50.14
C GLU A 3 35.75 -4.60 49.66
N SER A 4 34.98 -5.18 50.58
CA SER A 4 33.84 -6.02 50.29
C SER A 4 32.70 -5.31 49.50
N ARG A 5 32.54 -4.01 49.66
CA ARG A 5 31.56 -3.19 48.89
C ARG A 5 32.04 -2.90 47.45
N LEU A 6 33.34 -2.77 47.26
CA LEU A 6 33.94 -2.52 45.95
C LEU A 6 33.86 -3.79 45.05
N ILE A 7 34.12 -4.98 45.65
CA ILE A 7 34.01 -6.27 44.98
C ILE A 7 32.55 -6.57 44.61
N MET A 8 31.59 -6.23 45.48
CA MET A 8 30.17 -6.44 45.20
C MET A 8 29.63 -5.47 44.12
N MET A 9 30.13 -4.23 44.03
CA MET A 9 29.82 -3.30 42.94
C MET A 9 30.46 -3.73 41.60
N MET A 10 31.68 -4.26 41.61
CA MET A 10 32.31 -4.80 40.39
C MET A 10 31.63 -6.10 39.91
N LEU A 11 31.18 -6.97 40.80
CA LEU A 11 30.42 -8.19 40.42
C LEU A 11 29.02 -7.83 39.90
N MET A 12 28.33 -6.82 40.46
CA MET A 12 27.05 -6.33 39.91
C MET A 12 27.23 -5.64 38.57
N SER A 13 28.28 -4.87 38.34
CA SER A 13 28.57 -4.24 37.05
C SER A 13 28.90 -5.26 35.96
N CYS A 14 29.60 -6.35 36.32
CA CYS A 14 29.95 -7.43 35.40
C CYS A 14 28.74 -8.33 35.05
N THR A 15 27.81 -8.53 35.99
CA THR A 15 26.56 -9.27 35.72
C THR A 15 25.54 -8.44 34.89
N VAL A 16 25.43 -7.13 35.11
CA VAL A 16 24.58 -6.23 34.30
C VAL A 16 25.12 -6.10 32.87
N SER A 17 26.47 -6.02 32.69
CA SER A 17 27.09 -6.00 31.35
C SER A 17 26.91 -7.32 30.58
N LYS A 18 26.96 -8.47 31.26
CA LYS A 18 26.70 -9.79 30.62
C LYS A 18 25.23 -10.07 30.38
N ALA A 19 24.32 -9.50 31.16
CA ALA A 19 22.87 -9.57 30.90
C ALA A 19 22.45 -8.66 29.71
N SER A 20 23.07 -7.47 29.60
CA SER A 20 22.81 -6.55 28.48
C SER A 20 23.28 -7.09 27.11
N SER A 21 24.34 -7.91 27.07
CA SER A 21 24.82 -8.52 25.81
C SER A 21 24.07 -9.81 25.40
N ARG A 22 23.18 -10.33 26.26
CA ARG A 22 22.32 -11.50 25.96
C ARG A 22 20.88 -11.12 25.60
N MET A 23 20.50 -9.85 25.66
CA MET A 23 19.16 -9.38 25.27
C MET A 23 18.99 -9.03 23.78
N ALA A 24 19.92 -9.41 22.93
CA ALA A 24 19.76 -9.32 21.48
C ALA A 24 19.39 -10.69 20.92
N HIS A 25 18.12 -10.86 20.53
CA HIS A 25 17.59 -11.88 19.61
C HIS A 25 17.29 -13.28 20.17
N GLN A 26 16.24 -13.37 20.94
CA GLN A 26 15.30 -14.50 20.82
C GLN A 26 13.93 -13.98 21.23
N SER A 27 12.91 -14.13 20.37
CA SER A 27 11.52 -14.10 20.83
C SER A 27 11.45 -15.23 21.87
N GLU A 28 11.07 -14.91 23.10
CA GLU A 28 10.94 -15.92 24.17
C GLU A 28 9.83 -16.93 23.85
N LEU A 29 9.02 -16.67 22.80
CA LEU A 29 7.85 -17.45 22.41
C LEU A 29 8.05 -18.14 21.07
N SER A 30 7.66 -19.41 21.01
CA SER A 30 7.54 -20.19 19.78
C SER A 30 6.38 -19.69 18.90
N SER A 31 6.40 -19.98 17.60
CA SER A 31 5.29 -19.70 16.70
C SER A 31 3.96 -20.19 17.24
N LYS A 32 3.91 -21.38 17.85
CA LYS A 32 2.70 -21.95 18.41
C LYS A 32 2.13 -21.11 19.57
N GLU A 33 2.99 -20.59 20.42
CA GLU A 33 2.59 -19.72 21.54
C GLU A 33 2.10 -18.37 21.02
N ILE A 34 2.77 -17.79 19.99
CA ILE A 34 2.34 -16.54 19.34
C ILE A 34 0.96 -16.71 18.71
N PHE A 35 0.73 -17.81 17.97
CA PHE A 35 -0.61 -18.08 17.38
C PHE A 35 -1.68 -18.19 18.45
N ALA A 36 -1.38 -18.89 19.57
CA ALA A 36 -2.31 -19.03 20.68
C ALA A 36 -2.65 -17.68 21.36
N LEU A 37 -1.69 -16.77 21.46
CA LEU A 37 -1.92 -15.41 21.98
C LEU A 37 -2.82 -14.61 21.06
N GLU A 38 -2.56 -14.59 19.76
CA GLU A 38 -3.41 -13.88 18.79
C GLU A 38 -4.82 -14.49 18.72
N ASP A 39 -4.95 -15.81 18.73
CA ASP A 39 -6.25 -16.47 18.72
C ASP A 39 -7.07 -16.19 19.98
N ARG A 40 -6.41 -16.04 21.13
CA ARG A 40 -7.09 -15.80 22.43
C ARG A 40 -7.48 -14.33 22.62
N TYR A 41 -6.60 -13.39 22.25
CA TYR A 41 -6.73 -11.97 22.60
C TYR A 41 -7.03 -11.05 21.41
N GLY A 42 -6.77 -11.51 20.18
CA GLY A 42 -7.00 -10.74 18.97
C GLY A 42 -8.43 -10.88 18.43
N CYS A 43 -8.81 -9.90 17.60
CA CYS A 43 -10.01 -10.03 16.78
C CYS A 43 -9.71 -10.95 15.59
N ARG A 44 -10.56 -11.93 15.32
CA ARG A 44 -10.38 -12.91 14.23
C ARG A 44 -10.79 -12.34 12.84
N ASN A 45 -10.33 -11.14 12.53
CA ASN A 45 -10.64 -10.46 11.27
C ASN A 45 -9.74 -10.85 10.10
N TYR A 46 -8.68 -11.64 10.34
CA TYR A 46 -7.79 -12.20 9.33
C TYR A 46 -7.64 -13.72 9.48
N ALA A 47 -7.32 -14.39 8.36
CA ALA A 47 -6.85 -15.78 8.33
C ALA A 47 -5.38 -15.78 7.87
N PRO A 48 -4.39 -15.57 8.77
CA PRO A 48 -2.99 -15.54 8.40
C PRO A 48 -2.48 -16.94 8.01
N LEU A 49 -1.42 -16.99 7.17
CA LEU A 49 -0.63 -18.20 7.03
C LEU A 49 0.08 -18.48 8.36
N THR A 50 0.23 -19.76 8.70
CA THR A 50 0.87 -20.19 9.95
C THR A 50 2.37 -19.98 9.95
N VAL A 51 2.80 -18.72 10.09
CA VAL A 51 4.19 -18.29 10.24
C VAL A 51 4.25 -17.06 11.13
N ALA A 52 5.10 -17.04 12.15
CA ALA A 52 5.30 -15.92 13.06
C ALA A 52 6.61 -15.21 12.73
N LEU A 53 6.53 -14.06 12.05
CA LEU A 53 7.70 -13.32 11.60
C LEU A 53 8.25 -12.42 12.70
N SER A 54 9.59 -12.38 12.85
CA SER A 54 10.28 -11.59 13.87
C SER A 54 11.35 -10.65 13.33
N ARG A 55 11.82 -10.85 12.09
CA ARG A 55 12.87 -10.05 11.47
C ARG A 55 12.58 -9.82 9.99
N GLY A 56 12.97 -8.64 9.47
CA GLY A 56 12.93 -8.31 8.05
C GLY A 56 14.17 -7.56 7.62
N GLU A 57 14.68 -7.85 6.39
CA GLU A 57 15.82 -7.16 5.79
C GLU A 57 15.76 -7.30 4.26
N GLY A 58 15.66 -6.17 3.56
CA GLY A 58 15.57 -6.13 2.11
C GLY A 58 14.35 -6.91 1.61
N VAL A 59 14.57 -7.99 0.88
CA VAL A 59 13.50 -8.85 0.31
C VAL A 59 13.18 -10.07 1.19
N PHE A 60 13.82 -10.19 2.33
CA PHE A 60 13.72 -11.35 3.18
C PHE A 60 13.05 -11.05 4.50
N VAL A 61 12.35 -12.05 5.01
CA VAL A 61 11.83 -12.09 6.38
C VAL A 61 12.23 -13.39 7.05
N TRP A 62 12.26 -13.41 8.39
CA TRP A 62 12.57 -14.59 9.20
C TRP A 62 11.48 -14.80 10.22
N ASP A 63 11.12 -16.06 10.43
CA ASP A 63 10.25 -16.42 11.54
C ASP A 63 11.00 -16.47 12.87
N VAL A 64 10.27 -16.71 13.95
CA VAL A 64 10.82 -16.79 15.32
C VAL A 64 11.73 -18.00 15.51
N GLU A 65 11.60 -19.05 14.70
CA GLU A 65 12.47 -20.23 14.65
C GLU A 65 13.73 -19.99 13.82
N GLY A 66 13.86 -18.84 13.15
CA GLY A 66 15.02 -18.44 12.37
C GLY A 66 14.98 -18.91 10.90
N LYS A 67 13.89 -19.50 10.44
CA LYS A 67 13.73 -19.86 9.02
C LYS A 67 13.56 -18.61 8.17
N LYS A 68 14.30 -18.53 7.07
CA LYS A 68 14.34 -17.43 6.13
C LYS A 68 13.33 -17.64 4.99
N TYR A 69 12.64 -16.55 4.60
CA TYR A 69 11.70 -16.56 3.49
C TYR A 69 11.93 -15.37 2.56
N PHE A 70 11.69 -15.55 1.27
CA PHE A 70 11.40 -14.44 0.37
C PHE A 70 10.01 -13.87 0.70
N ASP A 71 9.91 -12.55 0.80
CA ASP A 71 8.61 -11.86 0.88
C ASP A 71 8.13 -11.48 -0.52
N PHE A 72 7.14 -12.20 -1.05
CA PHE A 72 6.49 -11.89 -2.32
C PHE A 72 5.10 -11.27 -2.14
N LEU A 73 4.81 -10.75 -0.94
CA LEU A 73 3.61 -9.96 -0.65
C LEU A 73 3.92 -8.48 -0.40
N SER A 74 5.07 -8.16 0.20
CA SER A 74 5.54 -6.81 0.56
C SER A 74 4.49 -5.99 1.32
N ALA A 75 3.78 -6.63 2.25
CA ALA A 75 2.67 -6.01 2.98
C ALA A 75 1.73 -5.23 2.02
N TYR A 76 1.33 -5.87 0.92
CA TYR A 76 0.47 -5.28 -0.11
C TYR A 76 1.06 -4.03 -0.79
N SER A 77 2.35 -4.08 -1.13
CA SER A 77 3.13 -2.96 -1.70
C SER A 77 3.45 -1.83 -0.71
N ALA A 78 3.48 -2.10 0.59
CA ALA A 78 3.91 -1.10 1.58
C ALA A 78 5.43 -1.07 1.76
N VAL A 79 6.13 -2.19 1.49
CA VAL A 79 7.59 -2.32 1.66
C VAL A 79 8.31 -2.33 0.30
N ASN A 80 7.97 -1.41 -0.59
CA ASN A 80 8.62 -1.30 -1.91
C ASN A 80 10.13 -1.12 -1.79
N GLN A 81 10.59 -0.33 -0.83
CA GLN A 81 12.00 -0.04 -0.56
C GLN A 81 12.71 -1.18 0.21
N GLY A 82 12.02 -2.30 0.46
CA GLY A 82 12.53 -3.42 1.25
C GLY A 82 12.31 -3.25 2.75
N HIS A 83 12.38 -4.37 3.46
CA HIS A 83 12.25 -4.38 4.91
C HIS A 83 13.43 -3.65 5.56
N CYS A 84 13.13 -2.78 6.52
CA CYS A 84 14.11 -2.09 7.37
C CYS A 84 15.23 -1.39 6.57
N HIS A 85 14.87 -0.68 5.48
CA HIS A 85 15.86 0.01 4.64
C HIS A 85 16.75 0.95 5.49
N PRO A 86 18.10 0.81 5.44
CA PRO A 86 19.00 1.49 6.39
C PRO A 86 18.86 3.00 6.45
N ARG A 87 18.69 3.66 5.29
CA ARG A 87 18.51 5.12 5.20
C ARG A 87 17.18 5.56 5.82
N ILE A 88 16.10 4.82 5.58
CA ILE A 88 14.76 5.14 6.10
C ILE A 88 14.73 4.95 7.62
N ILE A 89 15.31 3.84 8.11
CA ILE A 89 15.43 3.58 9.56
C ILE A 89 16.32 4.63 10.26
N LYS A 90 17.38 5.09 9.58
CA LYS A 90 18.21 6.19 10.09
C LYS A 90 17.39 7.48 10.24
N ALA A 91 16.65 7.88 9.19
CA ALA A 91 15.78 9.06 9.23
C ALA A 91 14.74 8.97 10.34
N LEU A 92 14.12 7.79 10.55
CA LEU A 92 13.20 7.52 11.65
C LEU A 92 13.85 7.82 13.01
N LYS A 93 15.02 7.21 13.28
CA LYS A 93 15.72 7.33 14.56
C LYS A 93 16.14 8.77 14.83
N GLU A 94 16.75 9.43 13.85
CA GLU A 94 17.21 10.82 13.98
C GLU A 94 16.06 11.80 14.23
N GLN A 95 14.90 11.60 13.58
CA GLN A 95 13.74 12.46 13.80
C GLN A 95 13.01 12.13 15.10
N ALA A 96 12.98 10.86 15.52
CA ALA A 96 12.38 10.43 16.78
C ALA A 96 13.10 11.06 18.00
N ASP A 97 14.42 11.24 17.91
CA ASP A 97 15.22 11.90 18.95
C ASP A 97 14.99 13.42 19.04
N LYS A 98 14.34 14.04 18.03
CA LYS A 98 14.10 15.50 17.97
C LYS A 98 12.67 15.87 18.33
N LEU A 99 11.72 15.41 17.52
CA LEU A 99 10.30 15.74 17.64
C LEU A 99 9.47 14.76 16.83
N THR A 100 8.60 13.99 17.49
CA THR A 100 7.78 12.97 16.84
C THR A 100 6.43 13.53 16.39
N LEU A 101 5.77 14.32 17.23
CA LEU A 101 4.43 14.83 16.99
C LEU A 101 4.32 16.28 17.46
N VAL A 102 3.70 17.10 16.64
CA VAL A 102 3.19 18.43 17.00
C VAL A 102 1.84 18.59 16.27
N SER A 103 0.86 19.19 16.97
CA SER A 103 -0.44 19.46 16.33
C SER A 103 -0.32 20.51 15.23
N ARG A 104 -1.26 20.49 14.27
CA ARG A 104 -1.35 21.52 13.23
C ARG A 104 -1.75 22.92 13.77
N ALA A 105 -1.89 23.05 15.08
CA ALA A 105 -1.97 24.35 15.75
C ALA A 105 -0.63 25.11 15.71
N PHE A 106 0.47 24.41 15.45
CA PHE A 106 1.81 24.96 15.34
C PHE A 106 2.49 24.51 14.05
N TYR A 107 3.45 25.28 13.57
CA TYR A 107 4.31 24.87 12.47
C TYR A 107 5.40 23.90 12.96
N SER A 108 5.87 23.03 12.07
CA SER A 108 7.06 22.21 12.28
C SER A 108 8.09 22.48 11.17
N ASP A 109 9.35 22.18 11.44
CA ASP A 109 10.44 22.34 10.49
C ASP A 109 10.44 21.28 9.38
N GLN A 110 9.58 20.25 9.46
CA GLN A 110 9.55 19.13 8.52
C GLN A 110 8.40 19.22 7.51
N LEU A 111 7.20 19.62 7.95
CA LEU A 111 6.00 19.49 7.12
C LEU A 111 6.09 20.32 5.83
N GLY A 112 6.42 21.60 5.90
CA GLY A 112 6.51 22.45 4.70
C GLY A 112 7.59 22.00 3.72
N LYS A 113 8.68 21.39 4.21
CA LYS A 113 9.73 20.80 3.36
C LYS A 113 9.20 19.56 2.62
N TYR A 114 8.46 18.70 3.32
CA TYR A 114 7.82 17.52 2.75
C TYR A 114 6.76 17.89 1.71
N GLU A 115 5.87 18.84 2.05
CA GLU A 115 4.84 19.36 1.15
C GLU A 115 5.47 19.92 -0.14
N LYS A 116 6.48 20.78 -0.01
CA LYS A 116 7.23 21.33 -1.15
C LYS A 116 7.85 20.22 -2.00
N PHE A 117 8.60 19.31 -1.38
CA PHE A 117 9.26 18.22 -2.09
C PHE A 117 8.29 17.37 -2.91
N MET A 118 7.17 16.98 -2.31
CA MET A 118 6.18 16.11 -2.96
C MET A 118 5.39 16.83 -4.06
N THR A 119 5.03 18.10 -3.82
CA THR A 119 4.29 18.88 -4.83
C THR A 119 5.16 19.20 -6.04
N GLU A 120 6.42 19.57 -5.85
CA GLU A 120 7.38 19.78 -6.95
C GLU A 120 7.65 18.48 -7.72
N LEU A 121 7.81 17.35 -7.04
CA LEU A 121 8.06 16.05 -7.66
C LEU A 121 6.90 15.59 -8.53
N LEU A 122 5.65 15.77 -8.07
CA LEU A 122 4.46 15.22 -8.72
C LEU A 122 3.68 16.26 -9.53
N GLY A 123 4.14 17.52 -9.51
CA GLY A 123 3.58 18.61 -10.30
C GLY A 123 2.18 19.05 -9.85
N TYR A 124 1.88 19.03 -8.55
CA TYR A 124 0.66 19.56 -7.96
C TYR A 124 0.94 20.83 -7.15
N ASP A 125 -0.09 21.65 -6.92
CA ASP A 125 0.07 22.88 -6.13
C ASP A 125 0.02 22.63 -4.62
N ARG A 126 -0.78 21.63 -4.18
CA ARG A 126 -1.07 21.37 -2.76
C ARG A 126 -1.00 19.90 -2.40
N LEU A 127 -0.59 19.65 -1.17
CA LEU A 127 -0.62 18.34 -0.53
C LEU A 127 -1.35 18.42 0.81
N LEU A 128 -2.31 17.51 1.04
CA LEU A 128 -2.96 17.29 2.32
C LEU A 128 -2.40 15.99 2.93
N PRO A 129 -1.62 16.05 4.02
CA PRO A 129 -1.05 14.85 4.64
C PRO A 129 -2.07 14.17 5.56
N MET A 130 -2.16 12.85 5.45
CA MET A 130 -2.97 11.98 6.30
C MET A 130 -2.11 10.79 6.79
N ASN A 131 -2.73 9.79 7.42
CA ASN A 131 -1.98 8.66 7.99
C ASN A 131 -2.21 7.38 7.17
N THR A 132 -3.43 6.86 7.13
CA THR A 132 -3.74 5.63 6.40
C THR A 132 -4.24 5.94 4.99
N GLY A 133 -4.15 4.95 4.07
CA GLY A 133 -4.69 5.09 2.72
C GLY A 133 -6.19 5.41 2.71
N VAL A 134 -6.95 4.81 3.62
CA VAL A 134 -8.39 5.07 3.73
C VAL A 134 -8.68 6.50 4.18
N GLU A 135 -7.89 7.09 5.07
CA GLU A 135 -8.03 8.52 5.42
C GLU A 135 -7.75 9.41 4.21
N GLY A 136 -6.80 9.02 3.36
CA GLY A 136 -6.57 9.66 2.06
C GLY A 136 -7.81 9.59 1.16
N GLY A 137 -8.42 8.42 1.04
CA GLY A 137 -9.67 8.21 0.29
C GLY A 137 -10.84 9.03 0.84
N GLU A 138 -11.06 9.01 2.15
CA GLU A 138 -12.07 9.83 2.83
C GLU A 138 -11.85 11.34 2.57
N SER A 139 -10.60 11.79 2.66
CA SER A 139 -10.23 13.18 2.39
C SER A 139 -10.50 13.56 0.95
N ALA A 140 -10.14 12.71 -0.02
CA ALA A 140 -10.41 12.92 -1.44
C ALA A 140 -11.93 12.99 -1.73
N CYS A 141 -12.73 12.11 -1.14
CA CYS A 141 -14.18 12.14 -1.24
C CYS A 141 -14.78 13.43 -0.65
N LYS A 142 -14.27 13.88 0.50
CA LYS A 142 -14.71 15.14 1.12
C LYS A 142 -14.36 16.35 0.25
N ILE A 143 -13.13 16.40 -0.29
CA ILE A 143 -12.70 17.45 -1.22
C ILE A 143 -13.61 17.47 -2.44
N ALA A 144 -13.84 16.32 -3.06
CA ALA A 144 -14.66 16.19 -4.26
C ALA A 144 -16.12 16.64 -4.03
N ARG A 145 -16.74 16.24 -2.92
CA ARG A 145 -18.10 16.69 -2.57
C ARG A 145 -18.15 18.19 -2.34
N LYS A 146 -17.19 18.74 -1.58
CA LYS A 146 -17.15 20.17 -1.31
C LYS A 146 -16.90 20.98 -2.58
N TRP A 147 -16.00 20.51 -3.46
CA TRP A 147 -15.81 21.09 -4.80
C TRP A 147 -17.10 21.03 -5.64
N GLY A 148 -17.82 19.90 -5.58
CA GLY A 148 -19.11 19.73 -6.23
C GLY A 148 -20.12 20.82 -5.82
N TYR A 149 -20.17 21.16 -4.54
CA TYR A 149 -21.07 22.20 -4.03
C TYR A 149 -20.54 23.60 -4.30
N ASP A 150 -19.29 23.87 -3.97
CA ASP A 150 -18.72 25.22 -3.98
C ASP A 150 -18.36 25.70 -5.39
N VAL A 151 -17.92 24.79 -6.28
CA VAL A 151 -17.41 25.11 -7.62
C VAL A 151 -18.38 24.66 -8.70
N LYS A 152 -18.74 23.37 -8.76
CA LYS A 152 -19.65 22.81 -9.78
C LYS A 152 -21.11 23.22 -9.56
N LYS A 153 -21.48 23.71 -8.37
CA LYS A 153 -22.82 24.14 -7.98
C LYS A 153 -23.88 23.03 -7.96
N ILE A 154 -23.47 21.82 -7.63
CA ILE A 154 -24.38 20.71 -7.38
C ILE A 154 -25.30 21.08 -6.21
N PRO A 155 -26.62 20.78 -6.28
CA PRO A 155 -27.53 21.04 -5.18
C PRO A 155 -27.09 20.34 -3.87
N LYS A 156 -27.35 20.98 -2.74
CA LYS A 156 -26.93 20.50 -1.42
C LYS A 156 -27.36 19.05 -1.20
N ASN A 157 -26.44 18.23 -0.68
CA ASN A 157 -26.59 16.80 -0.37
C ASN A 157 -26.82 15.88 -1.59
N GLN A 158 -26.54 16.35 -2.83
CA GLN A 158 -26.72 15.56 -4.04
C GLN A 158 -25.39 15.20 -4.74
N ALA A 159 -24.24 15.65 -4.23
CA ALA A 159 -22.96 15.37 -4.86
C ALA A 159 -22.62 13.86 -4.80
N LYS A 160 -22.65 13.23 -5.97
CA LYS A 160 -22.36 11.81 -6.17
C LYS A 160 -20.87 11.60 -6.41
N ILE A 161 -20.37 10.45 -5.94
CA ILE A 161 -19.06 9.94 -6.31
C ILE A 161 -19.27 8.56 -6.94
N ILE A 162 -18.73 8.38 -8.12
CA ILE A 162 -18.76 7.11 -8.85
C ILE A 162 -17.48 6.33 -8.51
N PHE A 163 -17.61 5.02 -8.28
CA PHE A 163 -16.51 4.09 -8.07
C PHE A 163 -16.57 2.97 -9.09
N ALA A 164 -15.45 2.31 -9.33
CA ALA A 164 -15.42 1.10 -10.13
C ALA A 164 -15.77 -0.12 -9.28
N GLU A 165 -16.55 -1.08 -9.82
CA GLU A 165 -16.71 -2.39 -9.21
C GLU A 165 -15.35 -3.06 -8.97
N GLY A 166 -15.20 -3.83 -7.91
CA GLY A 166 -13.93 -4.44 -7.51
C GLY A 166 -12.96 -3.47 -6.83
N ASN A 167 -13.35 -2.21 -6.57
CA ASN A 167 -12.50 -1.25 -5.84
C ASN A 167 -12.20 -1.71 -4.43
N PHE A 168 -11.01 -1.30 -3.94
CA PHE A 168 -10.65 -1.45 -2.54
C PHE A 168 -9.81 -0.25 -2.09
N TRP A 169 -10.35 0.59 -1.22
CA TRP A 169 -9.65 1.73 -0.65
C TRP A 169 -9.73 1.80 0.88
N GLY A 170 -10.22 0.73 1.54
CA GLY A 170 -10.24 0.60 2.99
C GLY A 170 -11.44 -0.15 3.55
N ARG A 171 -11.60 -0.06 4.85
CA ARG A 171 -12.63 -0.79 5.63
C ARG A 171 -13.46 0.12 6.53
N THR A 172 -13.45 1.44 6.34
CA THR A 172 -14.37 2.38 7.01
C THR A 172 -15.78 2.22 6.47
N LEU A 173 -16.77 2.76 7.17
CA LEU A 173 -18.16 2.73 6.71
C LEU A 173 -18.33 3.37 5.34
N SER A 174 -17.60 4.47 5.04
CA SER A 174 -17.62 5.07 3.70
C SER A 174 -16.97 4.14 2.66
N ALA A 175 -15.82 3.55 2.98
CA ALA A 175 -15.13 2.66 2.04
C ALA A 175 -15.96 1.42 1.70
N VAL A 176 -16.56 0.77 2.70
CA VAL A 176 -17.41 -0.40 2.45
C VAL A 176 -18.72 -0.04 1.74
N SER A 177 -19.17 1.22 1.84
CA SER A 177 -20.36 1.71 1.12
C SER A 177 -20.20 1.74 -0.40
N SER A 178 -18.96 1.78 -0.89
CA SER A 178 -18.62 1.70 -2.33
C SER A 178 -18.08 0.33 -2.74
N SER A 179 -18.08 -0.65 -1.85
CA SER A 179 -17.58 -1.99 -2.19
C SER A 179 -18.61 -2.79 -2.97
N SER A 180 -18.13 -3.57 -3.94
CA SER A 180 -18.91 -4.60 -4.62
C SER A 180 -18.66 -6.02 -4.04
N ASP A 181 -17.79 -6.15 -3.03
CA ASP A 181 -17.49 -7.42 -2.37
C ASP A 181 -18.39 -7.60 -1.13
N PRO A 182 -19.34 -8.55 -1.13
CA PRO A 182 -20.21 -8.80 0.00
C PRO A 182 -19.47 -9.06 1.32
N THR A 183 -18.29 -9.67 1.27
CA THR A 183 -17.49 -9.91 2.48
C THR A 183 -16.98 -8.61 3.14
N CYS A 184 -16.99 -7.52 2.40
CA CYS A 184 -16.59 -6.20 2.89
C CYS A 184 -17.77 -5.40 3.44
N PHE A 185 -18.93 -5.45 2.81
CA PHE A 185 -20.04 -4.53 3.13
C PHE A 185 -21.22 -5.19 3.83
N ASP A 186 -21.47 -6.49 3.66
CA ASP A 186 -22.65 -7.13 4.20
C ASP A 186 -22.70 -7.04 5.74
N GLY A 187 -23.86 -6.61 6.26
CA GLY A 187 -24.08 -6.39 7.69
C GLY A 187 -23.58 -5.07 8.26
N PHE A 188 -22.94 -4.18 7.47
CA PHE A 188 -22.40 -2.90 7.93
C PHE A 188 -23.21 -1.66 7.49
N GLY A 189 -24.43 -1.83 6.98
CA GLY A 189 -25.32 -0.71 6.65
C GLY A 189 -25.82 0.05 7.89
N PRO A 190 -26.42 1.26 7.74
CA PRO A 190 -26.77 1.90 6.47
C PRO A 190 -25.54 2.48 5.73
N TYR A 191 -25.58 2.41 4.41
CA TYR A 191 -24.45 2.82 3.58
C TYR A 191 -24.47 4.32 3.28
N MET A 192 -23.27 4.85 2.94
CA MET A 192 -23.08 6.25 2.56
C MET A 192 -23.91 6.58 1.32
N PRO A 193 -24.80 7.59 1.38
CA PRO A 193 -25.60 8.00 0.22
C PRO A 193 -24.73 8.64 -0.89
N CYS A 194 -25.24 8.60 -2.11
CA CYS A 194 -24.60 9.19 -3.29
C CYS A 194 -23.21 8.58 -3.63
N PHE A 195 -23.01 7.32 -3.29
CA PHE A 195 -21.94 6.47 -3.79
C PHE A 195 -22.55 5.48 -4.78
N GLU A 196 -22.05 5.47 -6.01
CA GLU A 196 -22.56 4.62 -7.08
C GLU A 196 -21.42 3.84 -7.74
N LEU A 197 -21.73 2.66 -8.28
CA LEU A 197 -20.76 1.78 -8.91
C LEU A 197 -20.97 1.71 -10.42
N VAL A 198 -19.85 1.59 -11.15
CA VAL A 198 -19.83 1.21 -12.56
C VAL A 198 -18.87 0.05 -12.77
N PRO A 199 -19.08 -0.84 -13.74
CA PRO A 199 -18.13 -1.91 -14.02
C PRO A 199 -16.75 -1.34 -14.35
N TYR A 200 -15.70 -1.95 -13.77
CA TYR A 200 -14.31 -1.59 -14.05
C TYR A 200 -13.96 -1.84 -15.52
N ASN A 201 -13.13 -0.99 -16.11
CA ASN A 201 -12.74 -1.09 -17.53
C ASN A 201 -13.91 -1.01 -18.52
N ASN A 202 -15.01 -0.34 -18.16
CA ASN A 202 -16.20 -0.20 -19.02
C ASN A 202 -16.47 1.29 -19.31
N ILE A 203 -15.89 1.79 -20.39
CA ILE A 203 -16.01 3.19 -20.82
C ILE A 203 -17.46 3.60 -21.13
N PRO A 204 -18.29 2.80 -21.85
CA PRO A 204 -19.69 3.15 -22.07
C PRO A 204 -20.50 3.32 -20.77
N ALA A 205 -20.31 2.41 -19.81
CA ALA A 205 -21.00 2.51 -18.51
C ALA A 205 -20.54 3.75 -17.73
N LEU A 206 -19.23 4.03 -17.72
CA LEU A 206 -18.68 5.23 -17.10
C LEU A 206 -19.27 6.50 -17.76
N GLU A 207 -19.22 6.61 -19.09
CA GLU A 207 -19.76 7.78 -19.79
C GLU A 207 -21.22 8.01 -19.47
N LYS A 208 -22.03 6.96 -19.43
CA LYS A 208 -23.45 7.06 -19.06
C LYS A 208 -23.63 7.62 -17.64
N ALA A 209 -22.83 7.15 -16.68
CA ALA A 209 -22.91 7.63 -15.30
C ALA A 209 -22.48 9.11 -15.17
N LEU A 210 -21.43 9.52 -15.90
CA LEU A 210 -20.90 10.89 -15.85
C LEU A 210 -21.82 11.93 -16.51
N GLN A 211 -22.84 11.54 -17.28
CA GLN A 211 -23.86 12.45 -17.83
C GLN A 211 -24.76 13.05 -16.75
N ASP A 212 -24.85 12.43 -15.58
CA ASP A 212 -25.57 12.99 -14.44
C ASP A 212 -24.85 14.26 -13.92
N PRO A 213 -25.46 15.44 -13.96
CA PRO A 213 -24.83 16.69 -13.54
C PRO A 213 -24.50 16.73 -12.04
N THR A 214 -25.07 15.82 -11.23
CA THR A 214 -24.80 15.73 -9.81
C THR A 214 -23.54 14.92 -9.48
N VAL A 215 -22.88 14.31 -10.45
CA VAL A 215 -21.62 13.59 -10.24
C VAL A 215 -20.49 14.59 -10.02
N ALA A 216 -19.88 14.54 -8.83
CA ALA A 216 -18.73 15.38 -8.47
C ALA A 216 -17.40 14.74 -8.86
N ALA A 217 -17.26 13.42 -8.70
CA ALA A 217 -16.01 12.72 -8.97
C ALA A 217 -16.23 11.27 -9.43
N PHE A 218 -15.22 10.74 -10.12
CA PHE A 218 -14.98 9.32 -10.36
C PHE A 218 -13.68 8.91 -9.67
N MET A 219 -13.74 7.92 -8.77
CA MET A 219 -12.58 7.37 -8.06
C MET A 219 -12.27 5.97 -8.57
N VAL A 220 -11.01 5.74 -8.97
CA VAL A 220 -10.57 4.46 -9.51
C VAL A 220 -9.10 4.19 -9.23
N GLU A 221 -8.77 2.91 -8.96
CA GLU A 221 -7.40 2.41 -8.97
C GLU A 221 -6.93 2.24 -10.42
N PRO A 222 -5.74 2.72 -10.82
CA PRO A 222 -5.19 2.47 -12.17
C PRO A 222 -5.05 0.99 -12.50
N ILE A 223 -4.72 0.17 -11.51
CA ILE A 223 -4.75 -1.30 -11.53
C ILE A 223 -5.40 -1.72 -10.22
N GLN A 224 -6.48 -2.49 -10.28
CA GLN A 224 -7.13 -2.97 -9.07
C GLN A 224 -6.31 -4.07 -8.40
N GLY A 225 -5.71 -3.75 -7.25
CA GLY A 225 -4.80 -4.65 -6.55
C GLY A 225 -5.51 -5.77 -5.82
N GLU A 226 -6.45 -5.44 -4.94
CA GLU A 226 -7.17 -6.41 -4.11
C GLU A 226 -8.08 -7.32 -4.94
N ALA A 227 -8.69 -6.82 -6.00
CA ALA A 227 -9.50 -7.61 -6.93
C ALA A 227 -8.69 -8.65 -7.75
N GLY A 228 -7.37 -8.74 -7.53
CA GLY A 228 -6.53 -9.76 -8.16
C GLY A 228 -5.61 -9.22 -9.25
N VAL A 229 -5.09 -8.00 -9.10
CA VAL A 229 -4.20 -7.33 -10.07
C VAL A 229 -4.88 -7.20 -11.44
N LEU A 230 -6.07 -6.60 -11.45
CA LEU A 230 -6.82 -6.37 -12.68
C LEU A 230 -6.23 -5.16 -13.41
N ILE A 231 -5.64 -5.42 -14.57
CA ILE A 231 -5.05 -4.40 -15.44
C ILE A 231 -6.12 -4.04 -16.49
N PRO A 232 -6.49 -2.75 -16.62
CA PRO A 232 -7.45 -2.36 -17.64
C PRO A 232 -6.84 -2.40 -19.04
N ASP A 233 -7.70 -2.32 -20.06
CA ASP A 233 -7.27 -2.24 -21.45
C ASP A 233 -6.45 -0.96 -21.71
N ASP A 234 -5.54 -1.03 -22.66
CA ASP A 234 -4.72 0.11 -23.06
C ASP A 234 -5.61 1.28 -23.52
N GLY A 235 -5.35 2.46 -22.99
CA GLY A 235 -6.12 3.66 -23.27
C GLY A 235 -7.31 3.90 -22.32
N TYR A 236 -7.60 2.98 -21.39
CA TYR A 236 -8.69 3.15 -20.43
C TYR A 236 -8.55 4.44 -19.61
N LEU A 237 -7.37 4.68 -19.00
CA LEU A 237 -7.16 5.86 -18.17
C LEU A 237 -7.17 7.16 -18.99
N ARG A 238 -6.72 7.13 -20.25
CA ARG A 238 -6.88 8.27 -21.16
C ARG A 238 -8.35 8.59 -21.40
N LYS A 239 -9.17 7.57 -21.64
CA LYS A 239 -10.62 7.74 -21.80
C LYS A 239 -11.28 8.24 -20.51
N VAL A 240 -10.87 7.73 -19.34
CA VAL A 240 -11.31 8.27 -18.04
C VAL A 240 -11.03 9.78 -17.96
N ARG A 241 -9.78 10.19 -18.27
CA ARG A 241 -9.42 11.63 -18.26
C ARG A 241 -10.27 12.46 -19.22
N GLU A 242 -10.44 11.98 -20.46
CA GLU A 242 -11.25 12.65 -21.48
C GLU A 242 -12.69 12.83 -21.01
N LEU A 243 -13.32 11.78 -20.51
CA LEU A 243 -14.70 11.81 -20.04
C LEU A 243 -14.89 12.70 -18.80
N CYS A 244 -14.01 12.58 -17.81
CA CYS A 244 -14.06 13.43 -16.63
C CYS A 244 -13.94 14.92 -17.00
N THR A 245 -13.06 15.25 -17.95
CA THR A 245 -12.94 16.63 -18.48
C THR A 245 -14.21 17.07 -19.21
N LYS A 246 -14.74 16.22 -20.10
CA LYS A 246 -15.94 16.49 -20.90
C LYS A 246 -17.16 16.82 -20.03
N TYR A 247 -17.36 16.08 -18.95
CA TYR A 247 -18.54 16.21 -18.07
C TYR A 247 -18.28 17.06 -16.81
N ASN A 248 -17.12 17.74 -16.73
CA ASN A 248 -16.72 18.53 -15.57
C ASN A 248 -16.85 17.72 -14.26
N VAL A 249 -16.21 16.54 -14.23
CA VAL A 249 -16.15 15.62 -13.09
C VAL A 249 -14.69 15.47 -12.68
N LEU A 250 -14.40 15.49 -11.39
CA LEU A 250 -13.05 15.25 -10.89
C LEU A 250 -12.66 13.77 -11.05
N TRP A 251 -11.48 13.52 -11.58
CA TRP A 251 -10.89 12.17 -11.54
C TRP A 251 -9.99 12.03 -10.32
N ILE A 252 -10.33 11.09 -9.44
CA ILE A 252 -9.54 10.68 -8.28
C ILE A 252 -8.82 9.38 -8.65
N ALA A 253 -7.48 9.39 -8.70
CA ALA A 253 -6.70 8.18 -8.85
C ALA A 253 -6.23 7.68 -7.48
N ASP A 254 -6.64 6.47 -7.12
CA ASP A 254 -6.13 5.77 -5.95
C ASP A 254 -4.85 5.02 -6.34
N GLU A 255 -3.71 5.63 -6.07
CA GLU A 255 -2.37 5.08 -6.29
C GLU A 255 -1.74 4.54 -5.00
N VAL A 256 -2.54 4.28 -3.98
CA VAL A 256 -2.06 3.77 -2.68
C VAL A 256 -1.31 2.45 -2.84
N GLN A 257 -1.76 1.57 -3.75
CA GLN A 257 -1.11 0.29 -4.01
C GLN A 257 -0.24 0.30 -5.28
N THR A 258 -0.65 1.02 -6.31
CA THR A 258 -0.03 1.02 -7.64
C THR A 258 1.11 2.01 -7.79
N GLY A 259 1.12 3.05 -6.97
CA GLY A 259 2.10 4.12 -7.02
C GLY A 259 3.48 3.74 -6.48
N LEU A 260 4.36 4.72 -6.49
CA LEU A 260 5.69 4.66 -5.88
C LEU A 260 6.53 3.48 -6.40
N GLY A 261 6.59 3.39 -7.72
CA GLY A 261 7.49 2.48 -8.44
C GLY A 261 6.93 1.08 -8.70
N ARG A 262 5.85 0.66 -8.02
CA ARG A 262 5.34 -0.72 -8.04
C ARG A 262 5.11 -1.26 -9.45
N THR A 263 4.56 -0.45 -10.34
CA THR A 263 4.21 -0.85 -11.72
C THR A 263 5.30 -0.58 -12.76
N GLY A 264 6.48 -0.09 -12.33
CA GLY A 264 7.59 0.25 -13.22
C GLY A 264 7.61 1.70 -13.70
N LYS A 265 6.75 2.54 -13.15
CA LYS A 265 6.73 4.00 -13.25
C LYS A 265 6.55 4.57 -11.86
N LEU A 266 6.85 5.86 -11.64
CA LEU A 266 6.63 6.49 -10.33
C LEU A 266 5.15 6.40 -9.95
N LEU A 267 4.25 6.73 -10.86
CA LEU A 267 2.81 6.56 -10.77
C LEU A 267 2.30 5.64 -11.89
N ALA A 268 1.29 4.81 -11.61
CA ALA A 268 0.73 3.92 -12.62
C ALA A 268 0.00 4.69 -13.75
N VAL A 269 -0.59 5.85 -13.45
CA VAL A 269 -1.22 6.73 -14.47
C VAL A 269 -0.23 7.21 -15.53
N GLU A 270 1.08 7.24 -15.24
CA GLU A 270 2.14 7.63 -16.20
C GLU A 270 2.30 6.63 -17.35
N HIS A 271 1.82 5.40 -17.22
CA HIS A 271 1.84 4.43 -18.32
C HIS A 271 1.02 4.91 -19.53
N GLU A 272 0.01 5.73 -19.28
CA GLU A 272 -0.82 6.31 -20.32
C GLU A 272 -0.61 7.82 -20.52
N GLY A 273 0.34 8.43 -19.81
CA GLY A 273 0.70 9.84 -19.93
C GLY A 273 -0.43 10.78 -19.49
N VAL A 274 -1.22 10.39 -18.51
CA VAL A 274 -2.36 11.17 -18.00
C VAL A 274 -2.16 11.56 -16.54
N LYS A 275 -2.88 12.61 -16.11
CA LYS A 275 -2.84 13.15 -14.76
C LYS A 275 -4.25 13.27 -14.17
N PRO A 276 -4.50 12.70 -12.96
CA PRO A 276 -5.78 12.89 -12.26
C PRO A 276 -5.88 14.28 -11.64
N ASP A 277 -7.11 14.70 -11.32
CA ASP A 277 -7.36 15.95 -10.58
C ASP A 277 -6.97 15.81 -9.10
N ILE A 278 -7.20 14.63 -8.54
CA ILE A 278 -6.83 14.25 -7.17
C ILE A 278 -6.03 12.96 -7.20
N LEU A 279 -4.86 12.98 -6.60
CA LEU A 279 -3.98 11.80 -6.45
C LEU A 279 -3.94 11.39 -4.98
N ILE A 280 -4.14 10.09 -4.70
CA ILE A 280 -3.99 9.53 -3.36
C ILE A 280 -2.75 8.64 -3.33
N LEU A 281 -1.87 8.86 -2.34
CA LEU A 281 -0.70 8.04 -2.06
C LEU A 281 -0.74 7.49 -0.64
N GLY A 282 -0.14 6.34 -0.42
CA GLY A 282 -0.03 5.69 0.89
C GLY A 282 0.97 4.54 0.86
N LYS A 283 0.77 3.53 1.69
CA LYS A 283 1.60 2.31 1.73
C LYS A 283 3.10 2.59 1.64
N ALA A 284 3.72 2.41 0.49
CA ALA A 284 5.17 2.62 0.27
C ALA A 284 5.64 4.07 0.47
N LEU A 285 4.74 5.01 0.71
CA LEU A 285 5.10 6.41 0.99
C LEU A 285 6.01 6.55 2.22
N SER A 286 5.93 5.60 3.16
CA SER A 286 6.82 5.54 4.33
C SER A 286 7.93 4.48 4.23
N GLY A 287 8.03 3.77 3.10
CA GLY A 287 8.94 2.62 3.02
C GLY A 287 8.62 1.47 3.97
N GLY A 288 7.34 1.35 4.38
CA GLY A 288 6.88 0.29 5.27
C GLY A 288 7.19 0.47 6.75
N VAL A 289 7.55 1.69 7.18
CA VAL A 289 8.01 1.95 8.56
C VAL A 289 6.89 2.41 9.48
N LEU A 290 5.98 3.27 8.98
CA LEU A 290 4.82 3.77 9.73
C LEU A 290 3.70 4.20 8.76
N PRO A 291 2.45 4.34 9.22
CA PRO A 291 1.36 4.81 8.37
C PRO A 291 1.59 6.25 7.92
N VAL A 292 1.65 6.48 6.61
CA VAL A 292 1.67 7.81 5.98
C VAL A 292 0.85 7.76 4.70
N SER A 293 0.00 8.75 4.50
CA SER A 293 -0.70 8.97 3.24
C SER A 293 -0.75 10.45 2.88
N ALA A 294 -1.04 10.73 1.63
CA ALA A 294 -1.15 12.09 1.12
C ALA A 294 -2.21 12.16 0.02
N VAL A 295 -2.92 13.29 -0.01
CA VAL A 295 -3.82 13.68 -1.09
C VAL A 295 -3.25 14.91 -1.76
N LEU A 296 -3.02 14.83 -3.09
CA LEU A 296 -2.48 15.94 -3.87
C LEU A 296 -3.52 16.42 -4.89
N ALA A 297 -3.64 17.72 -5.02
CA ALA A 297 -4.47 18.37 -6.04
C ALA A 297 -3.95 19.78 -6.33
N ASN A 298 -4.44 20.37 -7.42
CA ASN A 298 -4.15 21.78 -7.72
C ASN A 298 -5.06 22.71 -6.90
N ASN A 299 -4.70 23.99 -6.85
CA ASN A 299 -5.41 25.00 -6.06
C ASN A 299 -6.90 25.05 -6.34
N ASN A 300 -7.32 24.97 -7.60
CA ASN A 300 -8.74 25.02 -8.01
C ASN A 300 -9.59 23.86 -7.46
N VAL A 301 -8.96 22.81 -6.95
CA VAL A 301 -9.62 21.68 -6.30
C VAL A 301 -9.37 21.69 -4.79
N MET A 302 -8.14 21.95 -4.36
CA MET A 302 -7.76 21.85 -2.94
C MET A 302 -8.26 23.02 -2.10
N ASP A 303 -8.37 24.23 -2.67
CA ASP A 303 -8.71 25.45 -1.91
C ASP A 303 -10.16 25.50 -1.42
N VAL A 304 -10.99 24.49 -1.75
CA VAL A 304 -12.31 24.33 -1.10
C VAL A 304 -12.16 23.92 0.38
N ILE A 305 -11.01 23.37 0.78
CA ILE A 305 -10.70 23.06 2.18
C ILE A 305 -10.15 24.31 2.84
N THR A 306 -10.90 24.83 3.79
CA THR A 306 -10.55 26.03 4.55
C THR A 306 -10.26 25.69 6.03
N PRO A 307 -9.62 26.58 6.79
CA PRO A 307 -9.33 26.34 8.21
C PRO A 307 -10.56 25.86 8.98
N GLY A 308 -10.41 24.76 9.73
CA GLY A 308 -11.47 24.16 10.55
C GLY A 308 -12.40 23.18 9.82
N THR A 309 -12.33 23.04 8.48
CA THR A 309 -13.24 22.15 7.73
C THR A 309 -12.72 20.72 7.57
N HIS A 310 -11.43 20.51 7.80
CA HIS A 310 -10.77 19.19 7.75
C HIS A 310 -9.53 19.18 8.64
N GLY A 311 -9.15 18.00 9.14
CA GLY A 311 -7.98 17.87 9.99
C GLY A 311 -7.66 16.44 10.40
N SER A 312 -6.48 16.28 10.98
CA SER A 312 -5.99 15.03 11.58
C SER A 312 -5.01 15.38 12.71
N THR A 313 -5.05 14.61 13.80
CA THR A 313 -4.09 14.77 14.90
C THR A 313 -2.68 14.40 14.46
N TYR A 314 -2.53 13.31 13.70
CA TYR A 314 -1.22 12.78 13.29
C TYR A 314 -0.82 13.11 11.85
N GLY A 315 -1.76 13.48 10.99
CA GLY A 315 -1.46 13.81 9.58
C GLY A 315 -0.46 14.96 9.46
N GLY A 316 0.69 14.69 8.83
CA GLY A 316 1.77 15.65 8.65
C GLY A 316 2.66 15.83 9.89
N ASN A 317 2.70 14.85 10.79
CA ASN A 317 3.62 14.90 11.93
C ASN A 317 5.09 14.88 11.47
N PRO A 318 6.01 15.49 12.22
CA PRO A 318 7.42 15.62 11.83
C PRO A 318 8.10 14.28 11.52
N LEU A 319 7.80 13.24 12.31
CA LEU A 319 8.38 11.92 12.14
C LEU A 319 7.96 11.31 10.79
N ALA A 320 6.67 11.35 10.49
CA ALA A 320 6.13 10.84 9.22
C ALA A 320 6.68 11.62 8.01
N CYS A 321 6.79 12.95 8.12
CA CYS A 321 7.33 13.78 7.04
C CYS A 321 8.80 13.47 6.74
N ALA A 322 9.64 13.31 7.78
CA ALA A 322 11.05 12.98 7.62
C ALA A 322 11.22 11.58 6.98
N VAL A 323 10.48 10.59 7.49
CA VAL A 323 10.49 9.21 6.97
C VAL A 323 10.00 9.15 5.52
N ALA A 324 8.86 9.77 5.21
CA ALA A 324 8.32 9.77 3.85
C ALA A 324 9.25 10.47 2.85
N THR A 325 9.83 11.60 3.22
CA THR A 325 10.82 12.28 2.38
C THR A 325 12.00 11.36 2.05
N GLU A 326 12.56 10.66 3.02
CA GLU A 326 13.69 9.77 2.80
C GLU A 326 13.28 8.51 2.01
N ALA A 327 12.07 7.96 2.27
CA ALA A 327 11.55 6.83 1.52
C ALA A 327 11.39 7.12 0.01
N ILE A 328 10.93 8.32 -0.33
CA ILE A 328 10.83 8.76 -1.74
C ILE A 328 12.21 9.02 -2.34
N LYS A 329 13.16 9.62 -1.60
CA LYS A 329 14.54 9.78 -2.07
C LYS A 329 15.20 8.43 -2.39
N VAL A 330 15.06 7.44 -1.51
CA VAL A 330 15.54 6.06 -1.75
C VAL A 330 14.94 5.51 -3.04
N LEU A 331 13.63 5.63 -3.24
CA LEU A 331 12.96 5.13 -4.42
C LEU A 331 13.51 5.75 -5.72
N LEU A 332 13.77 7.05 -5.71
CA LEU A 332 14.29 7.79 -6.88
C LEU A 332 15.78 7.51 -7.13
N GLU A 333 16.61 7.64 -6.09
CA GLU A 333 18.07 7.54 -6.19
C GLU A 333 18.52 6.10 -6.48
N GLU A 334 17.86 5.11 -5.94
CA GLU A 334 18.13 3.68 -6.22
C GLU A 334 17.38 3.17 -7.46
N LYS A 335 16.65 4.05 -8.18
CA LYS A 335 15.96 3.76 -9.45
C LYS A 335 15.03 2.54 -9.35
N LEU A 336 14.26 2.49 -8.26
CA LEU A 336 13.43 1.32 -7.98
C LEU A 336 12.28 1.14 -8.98
N SER A 337 11.78 2.22 -9.59
CA SER A 337 10.78 2.15 -10.66
C SER A 337 11.35 1.47 -11.91
N GLU A 338 12.57 1.87 -12.32
CA GLU A 338 13.27 1.28 -13.48
C GLU A 338 13.62 -0.18 -13.22
N ASN A 339 14.06 -0.51 -11.99
CA ASN A 339 14.30 -1.90 -11.61
C ASN A 339 13.02 -2.73 -11.72
N ALA A 340 11.88 -2.22 -11.22
CA ALA A 340 10.59 -2.89 -11.33
C ALA A 340 10.15 -3.07 -12.79
N ALA A 341 10.37 -2.08 -13.65
CA ALA A 341 10.06 -2.17 -15.08
C ALA A 341 10.90 -3.25 -15.78
N ARG A 342 12.20 -3.28 -15.51
CA ARG A 342 13.15 -4.27 -16.08
C ARG A 342 12.84 -5.67 -15.58
N LEU A 343 12.77 -5.82 -14.26
CA LEU A 343 12.56 -7.13 -13.63
C LEU A 343 11.16 -7.70 -13.86
N GLY A 344 10.17 -6.84 -14.06
CA GLY A 344 8.81 -7.28 -14.38
C GLY A 344 8.73 -8.08 -15.68
N LYS A 345 9.54 -7.71 -16.71
CA LYS A 345 9.64 -8.49 -17.96
C LYS A 345 10.23 -9.87 -17.70
N ILE A 346 11.35 -9.91 -16.98
CA ILE A 346 12.02 -11.16 -16.61
C ILE A 346 11.09 -12.06 -15.78
N PHE A 347 10.37 -11.45 -14.82
CA PHE A 347 9.48 -12.22 -13.97
C PHE A 347 8.32 -12.83 -14.76
N ARG A 348 7.75 -12.09 -15.72
CA ARG A 348 6.75 -12.64 -16.65
C ARG A 348 7.28 -13.83 -17.40
N GLU A 349 8.45 -13.72 -18.04
CA GLU A 349 9.09 -14.81 -18.78
C GLU A 349 9.32 -16.06 -17.90
N GLU A 350 9.72 -15.85 -16.64
CA GLU A 350 9.91 -16.96 -15.70
C GLU A 350 8.56 -17.58 -15.29
N LEU A 351 7.53 -16.79 -15.01
CA LEU A 351 6.22 -17.32 -14.64
C LEU A 351 5.53 -18.05 -15.81
N GLU A 352 5.76 -17.63 -17.05
CA GLU A 352 5.20 -18.28 -18.25
C GLU A 352 5.80 -19.67 -18.51
N LYS A 353 6.87 -20.07 -17.82
CA LYS A 353 7.41 -21.44 -17.83
C LYS A 353 6.58 -22.41 -16.97
N ILE A 354 5.66 -21.92 -16.15
CA ILE A 354 4.73 -22.76 -15.39
C ILE A 354 3.80 -23.49 -16.40
N PRO A 355 3.58 -24.81 -16.25
CA PRO A 355 2.71 -25.54 -17.18
C PRO A 355 1.32 -24.92 -17.28
N LYS A 356 0.85 -24.67 -18.50
CA LYS A 356 -0.48 -24.08 -18.77
C LYS A 356 -1.64 -24.87 -18.18
N SER A 357 -1.46 -26.16 -17.91
CA SER A 357 -2.46 -26.99 -17.22
C SER A 357 -2.62 -26.67 -15.73
N LYS A 358 -1.73 -25.85 -15.15
CA LYS A 358 -1.70 -25.50 -13.73
C LYS A 358 -2.17 -24.06 -13.47
N VAL A 359 -2.14 -23.22 -14.48
CA VAL A 359 -2.50 -21.80 -14.39
C VAL A 359 -3.47 -21.42 -15.51
N GLU A 360 -4.49 -20.64 -15.17
CA GLU A 360 -5.46 -20.13 -16.15
C GLU A 360 -4.97 -18.82 -16.77
N LYS A 361 -4.40 -17.94 -15.94
CA LYS A 361 -3.94 -16.62 -16.38
C LYS A 361 -2.78 -16.11 -15.52
N ILE A 362 -1.82 -15.47 -16.18
CA ILE A 362 -0.76 -14.68 -15.54
C ILE A 362 -0.91 -13.24 -16.00
N ARG A 363 -0.98 -12.31 -15.08
CA ARG A 363 -1.06 -10.87 -15.36
C ARG A 363 -0.16 -10.08 -14.42
N GLY A 364 0.29 -8.91 -14.86
CA GLY A 364 1.14 -8.06 -14.04
C GLY A 364 1.70 -6.90 -14.84
N ARG A 365 2.17 -5.89 -14.12
CA ARG A 365 2.90 -4.73 -14.64
C ARG A 365 3.94 -4.30 -13.62
N GLY A 366 5.20 -4.05 -14.07
CA GLY A 366 6.31 -3.89 -13.15
C GLY A 366 6.50 -5.13 -12.28
N LEU A 367 6.58 -4.96 -10.97
CA LEU A 367 6.63 -6.05 -9.98
C LEU A 367 5.31 -6.23 -9.21
N MET A 368 4.19 -6.00 -9.88
CA MET A 368 2.84 -6.27 -9.38
C MET A 368 2.22 -7.35 -10.25
N PHE A 369 2.23 -8.62 -9.78
CA PHE A 369 1.75 -9.78 -10.53
C PHE A 369 0.66 -10.55 -9.81
N ALA A 370 -0.14 -11.26 -10.59
CA ALA A 370 -1.07 -12.28 -10.12
C ALA A 370 -1.06 -13.51 -11.03
N ILE A 371 -1.28 -14.67 -10.43
CA ILE A 371 -1.50 -15.95 -11.10
C ILE A 371 -2.90 -16.43 -10.71
N ASP A 372 -3.77 -16.63 -11.70
CA ASP A 372 -4.99 -17.40 -11.52
C ASP A 372 -4.65 -18.88 -11.64
N VAL A 373 -4.75 -19.58 -10.55
CA VAL A 373 -4.44 -21.01 -10.45
C VAL A 373 -5.59 -21.81 -11.07
N HIS A 374 -5.29 -22.87 -11.79
CA HIS A 374 -6.32 -23.75 -12.36
C HIS A 374 -7.27 -24.26 -11.27
N LYS A 375 -8.58 -24.26 -11.54
CA LYS A 375 -9.64 -24.56 -10.58
C LYS A 375 -9.51 -25.90 -9.83
N SER A 376 -8.77 -26.85 -10.39
CA SER A 376 -8.49 -28.13 -9.74
C SER A 376 -7.41 -28.07 -8.66
N ILE A 377 -6.72 -26.95 -8.52
CA ILE A 377 -5.60 -26.77 -7.57
C ILE A 377 -6.00 -25.67 -6.59
N PRO A 378 -6.13 -25.95 -5.29
CA PRO A 378 -6.46 -24.91 -4.30
C PRO A 378 -5.32 -23.91 -4.15
N ALA A 379 -5.55 -22.63 -4.46
CA ALA A 379 -4.52 -21.59 -4.37
C ALA A 379 -3.93 -21.42 -2.95
N TYR A 380 -4.73 -21.68 -1.93
CA TYR A 380 -4.26 -21.66 -0.53
C TYR A 380 -3.20 -22.74 -0.28
N GLU A 381 -3.42 -23.97 -0.78
CA GLU A 381 -2.45 -25.08 -0.64
C GLU A 381 -1.15 -24.78 -1.39
N VAL A 382 -1.24 -24.11 -2.57
CA VAL A 382 -0.05 -23.62 -3.28
C VAL A 382 0.74 -22.66 -2.38
N CYS A 383 0.08 -21.72 -1.72
CA CYS A 383 0.75 -20.78 -0.81
C CYS A 383 1.36 -21.46 0.42
N LEU A 384 0.76 -22.52 0.95
CA LEU A 384 1.35 -23.34 2.01
C LEU A 384 2.63 -24.03 1.53
N LYS A 385 2.62 -24.64 0.35
CA LYS A 385 3.84 -25.26 -0.22
C LYS A 385 4.92 -24.22 -0.55
N LEU A 386 4.55 -23.05 -1.05
CA LEU A 386 5.49 -21.95 -1.25
C LEU A 386 6.17 -21.55 0.08
N LYS A 387 5.40 -21.45 1.18
CA LYS A 387 5.94 -21.18 2.52
C LYS A 387 6.92 -22.29 2.94
N GLU A 388 6.62 -23.55 2.71
CA GLU A 388 7.54 -24.65 3.01
C GLU A 388 8.87 -24.54 2.25
N GLU A 389 8.81 -24.13 0.98
CA GLU A 389 9.98 -23.89 0.12
C GLU A 389 10.67 -22.52 0.37
N GLY A 390 10.21 -21.74 1.36
CA GLY A 390 10.85 -20.48 1.76
C GLY A 390 10.41 -19.24 0.97
N LEU A 391 9.18 -19.22 0.45
CA LEU A 391 8.58 -18.04 -0.20
C LEU A 391 7.20 -17.76 0.36
N LEU A 392 6.95 -16.53 0.79
CA LEU A 392 5.65 -16.09 1.30
C LEU A 392 4.87 -15.35 0.21
N ALA A 393 3.70 -15.87 -0.12
CA ALA A 393 2.69 -15.27 -0.96
C ALA A 393 1.31 -15.59 -0.39
N LYS A 394 0.28 -14.86 -0.79
CA LYS A 394 -1.08 -15.07 -0.26
C LYS A 394 -2.11 -15.08 -1.39
N PRO A 395 -3.12 -15.95 -1.32
CA PRO A 395 -4.23 -15.93 -2.27
C PRO A 395 -5.16 -14.74 -1.99
N THR A 396 -5.85 -14.29 -3.03
CA THR A 396 -6.95 -13.33 -2.98
C THR A 396 -8.09 -13.86 -3.86
N HIS A 397 -9.34 -13.56 -3.53
CA HIS A 397 -10.51 -14.00 -4.29
C HIS A 397 -10.46 -15.46 -4.75
N GLY A 398 -10.19 -16.36 -3.81
CA GLY A 398 -10.22 -17.81 -4.01
C GLY A 398 -9.01 -18.37 -4.75
N GLN A 399 -8.92 -18.20 -6.06
CA GLN A 399 -7.93 -18.89 -6.93
C GLN A 399 -6.79 -18.00 -7.44
N THR A 400 -6.73 -16.75 -7.06
CA THR A 400 -5.69 -15.80 -7.48
C THR A 400 -4.59 -15.70 -6.44
N ILE A 401 -3.32 -15.92 -6.82
CA ILE A 401 -2.15 -15.68 -5.95
C ILE A 401 -1.48 -14.39 -6.39
N ARG A 402 -1.29 -13.44 -5.47
CA ARG A 402 -0.55 -12.20 -5.74
C ARG A 402 0.93 -12.39 -5.45
N LEU A 403 1.75 -11.82 -6.33
CA LEU A 403 3.21 -11.86 -6.28
C LEU A 403 3.74 -10.44 -6.48
N ALA A 404 4.20 -9.81 -5.40
CA ALA A 404 4.65 -8.44 -5.38
C ALA A 404 5.89 -8.30 -4.44
N PRO A 405 7.08 -8.78 -4.86
CA PRO A 405 8.29 -8.66 -4.03
C PRO A 405 8.69 -7.19 -3.84
N PRO A 406 9.48 -6.85 -2.80
CA PRO A 406 10.09 -5.52 -2.67
C PRO A 406 10.88 -5.14 -3.92
N LEU A 407 10.84 -3.84 -4.30
CA LEU A 407 11.45 -3.35 -5.54
C LEU A 407 12.99 -3.35 -5.52
N VAL A 408 13.59 -3.49 -4.35
CA VAL A 408 15.05 -3.66 -4.18
C VAL A 408 15.53 -5.07 -4.55
N ILE A 409 14.64 -5.97 -4.95
CA ILE A 409 14.99 -7.33 -5.36
C ILE A 409 15.99 -7.31 -6.51
N THR A 410 17.03 -8.16 -6.44
CA THR A 410 17.96 -8.35 -7.55
C THR A 410 17.41 -9.35 -8.57
N GLU A 411 17.96 -9.36 -9.77
CA GLU A 411 17.57 -10.33 -10.79
C GLU A 411 17.83 -11.78 -10.35
N GLU A 412 18.96 -12.03 -9.70
CA GLU A 412 19.29 -13.35 -9.17
C GLU A 412 18.24 -13.81 -8.15
N GLN A 413 17.91 -12.93 -7.17
CA GLN A 413 16.88 -13.21 -6.16
C GLN A 413 15.51 -13.45 -6.79
N LEU A 414 15.14 -12.66 -7.79
CA LEU A 414 13.88 -12.81 -8.50
C LEU A 414 13.79 -14.17 -9.22
N ARG A 415 14.86 -14.55 -9.93
CA ARG A 415 14.94 -15.86 -10.59
C ARG A 415 14.94 -17.02 -9.59
N MET A 416 15.56 -16.87 -8.41
CA MET A 416 15.47 -17.86 -7.33
C MET A 416 14.02 -18.00 -6.85
N GLY A 417 13.32 -16.91 -6.57
CA GLY A 417 11.91 -16.92 -6.19
C GLY A 417 11.02 -17.54 -7.27
N ALA A 418 11.25 -17.20 -8.54
CA ALA A 418 10.52 -17.78 -9.66
C ALA A 418 10.74 -19.31 -9.77
N LYS A 419 11.94 -19.80 -9.54
CA LYS A 419 12.25 -21.27 -9.52
C LYS A 419 11.49 -21.97 -8.39
N ILE A 420 11.38 -21.35 -7.21
CA ILE A 420 10.57 -21.89 -6.10
C ILE A 420 9.10 -22.01 -6.55
N ILE A 421 8.56 -20.96 -7.17
CA ILE A 421 7.18 -20.97 -7.67
C ILE A 421 6.99 -22.07 -8.71
N GLN A 422 7.88 -22.17 -9.71
CA GLN A 422 7.84 -23.21 -10.74
C GLN A 422 7.90 -24.62 -10.14
N LYS A 423 8.82 -24.87 -9.19
CA LYS A 423 8.96 -26.15 -8.47
C LYS A 423 7.65 -26.55 -7.78
N VAL A 424 7.02 -25.59 -7.07
CA VAL A 424 5.75 -25.88 -6.38
C VAL A 424 4.65 -26.21 -7.37
N PHE A 425 4.52 -25.47 -8.46
CA PHE A 425 3.52 -25.79 -9.49
C PHE A 425 3.77 -27.12 -10.22
N GLN A 426 5.01 -27.56 -10.36
CA GLN A 426 5.37 -28.87 -10.91
C GLN A 426 4.94 -30.03 -10.02
N SER A 427 4.74 -29.81 -8.71
CA SER A 427 4.33 -30.83 -7.77
C SER A 427 2.83 -31.16 -7.79
N TYR A 428 2.05 -30.43 -8.58
CA TYR A 428 0.63 -30.65 -8.84
C TYR A 428 0.43 -31.33 -10.21
#